data_6b143bfbe6b12837852cdc9874a63872
#
_entry.id   6b143bfbe6b12837852cdc9874a63872
#
_cell.length_a   1.000
_cell.length_b   1.000
_cell.length_c   1.000
_cell.angle_alpha   90.00
_cell.angle_beta   90.00
_cell.angle_gamma   90.00
#
_symmetry.space_group_name_H-M   'P 1'
#
loop_
_entity.id
_entity.type
_entity.pdbx_description
1 polymer ?
#
loop_
_entity_poly.entity_id
_entity_poly.type
_entity_poly.pdbx_seq_one_letter_code
_entity_poly.pdbx_strand_id
1 'polypeptide(L)'
;LAACMGGTLTGNTGPSINTRAPVPVALLVPIGSADTNEQKLAQDLENAARLASTDLSGVQIDLRVYPTAGNPSKAQESTQQAINDGAKIIIGPLRAESATAAAQTASGRGVNVLAFSNNAAIAGGNLFVLGQTFDSTATRLVDYAVGQGRDRILTVFANNDTGRVGKVAIDRAIATNGAVSAGSVSYEFSQEAVINAVPDIRSSAETNEANAIFFTANTAGALPLFTQMLPESGLDTETTQYIGLSRWDPPPPTLELPGRQGGRFALP
;
A
#
# COMPACT_ATOMS: atom_id res chain seq x y z
N LEU A 1 -17.19 -19.21 -49.71
CA LEU A 1 -16.64 -17.94 -49.27
C LEU A 1 -17.05 -17.73 -47.78
N ALA A 2 -16.21 -18.14 -46.86
CA ALA A 2 -16.35 -17.87 -45.41
C ALA A 2 -15.61 -16.58 -45.11
N ALA A 3 -16.36 -15.52 -44.77
CA ALA A 3 -15.78 -14.28 -44.25
C ALA A 3 -15.47 -14.49 -42.77
N CYS A 4 -14.19 -14.60 -42.44
CA CYS A 4 -13.72 -14.46 -41.08
C CYS A 4 -13.95 -13.00 -40.63
N MET A 5 -15.00 -12.75 -39.87
CA MET A 5 -15.10 -11.52 -39.07
C MET A 5 -14.05 -11.57 -37.98
N GLY A 6 -12.91 -10.95 -38.24
CA GLY A 6 -11.92 -10.64 -37.22
C GLY A 6 -12.53 -9.68 -36.20
N GLY A 7 -12.92 -10.19 -35.04
CA GLY A 7 -13.27 -9.35 -33.90
C GLY A 7 -12.05 -8.50 -33.56
N THR A 8 -12.15 -7.20 -33.83
CA THR A 8 -11.18 -6.23 -33.29
C THR A 8 -11.28 -6.26 -31.78
N LEU A 9 -10.30 -6.92 -31.15
CA LEU A 9 -10.03 -6.69 -29.75
C LEU A 9 -9.67 -5.19 -29.61
N THR A 10 -10.64 -4.38 -29.24
CA THR A 10 -10.40 -3.00 -28.79
C THR A 10 -9.72 -3.07 -27.42
N GLY A 11 -8.52 -3.63 -27.37
CA GLY A 11 -7.62 -3.42 -26.27
C GLY A 11 -7.29 -1.93 -26.23
N ASN A 12 -7.38 -1.33 -25.08
CA ASN A 12 -6.95 0.04 -24.84
C ASN A 12 -5.43 0.11 -25.07
N THR A 13 -5.04 0.18 -26.35
CA THR A 13 -3.64 0.31 -26.73
C THR A 13 -3.24 1.73 -26.41
N GLY A 14 -2.42 1.90 -25.36
CA GLY A 14 -1.82 3.18 -25.00
C GLY A 14 -1.09 3.81 -26.20
N PRO A 15 -0.58 5.04 -26.05
CA PRO A 15 0.10 5.73 -27.12
C PRO A 15 1.32 4.92 -27.60
N SER A 16 1.54 4.88 -28.92
CA SER A 16 2.72 4.22 -29.49
C SER A 16 4.01 4.76 -28.88
N ILE A 17 4.88 3.86 -28.42
CA ILE A 17 6.17 4.17 -27.80
C ILE A 17 7.28 3.78 -28.78
N ASN A 18 8.10 4.79 -29.17
CA ASN A 18 9.30 4.57 -29.96
C ASN A 18 10.53 4.50 -29.04
N THR A 19 11.03 3.30 -28.78
CA THR A 19 12.19 3.06 -27.92
C THR A 19 13.54 3.44 -28.55
N ARG A 20 13.56 3.83 -29.83
CA ARG A 20 14.76 4.34 -30.52
C ARG A 20 15.02 5.82 -30.29
N ALA A 21 14.10 6.51 -29.64
CA ALA A 21 14.21 7.89 -29.21
C ALA A 21 13.89 8.00 -27.72
N PRO A 22 14.33 9.07 -27.01
CA PRO A 22 13.96 9.25 -25.61
C PRO A 22 12.45 9.22 -25.43
N VAL A 23 11.96 8.35 -24.52
CA VAL A 23 10.53 8.17 -24.26
C VAL A 23 10.09 9.20 -23.23
N PRO A 24 9.17 10.15 -23.55
CA PRO A 24 8.64 11.09 -22.59
C PRO A 24 7.81 10.38 -21.52
N VAL A 25 8.26 10.45 -20.27
CA VAL A 25 7.58 9.90 -19.08
C VAL A 25 7.32 11.04 -18.11
N ALA A 26 6.06 11.23 -17.74
CA ALA A 26 5.69 12.22 -16.73
C ALA A 26 5.74 11.60 -15.34
N LEU A 27 6.38 12.28 -14.39
CA LEU A 27 6.36 11.95 -12.98
C LEU A 27 5.52 13.00 -12.25
N LEU A 28 4.37 12.57 -11.73
CA LEU A 28 3.44 13.41 -10.96
C LEU A 28 3.68 13.20 -9.47
N VAL A 29 4.19 14.22 -8.77
CA VAL A 29 4.55 14.15 -7.35
C VAL A 29 3.99 15.34 -6.57
N PRO A 30 3.79 15.23 -5.24
CA PRO A 30 3.10 16.26 -4.45
C PRO A 30 3.97 17.48 -4.12
N ILE A 31 4.85 17.92 -5.05
CA ILE A 31 5.57 19.19 -4.94
C ILE A 31 4.54 20.31 -4.77
N GLY A 32 4.77 21.19 -3.80
CA GLY A 32 3.86 22.29 -3.47
C GLY A 32 2.73 21.90 -2.51
N SER A 33 2.74 20.68 -1.95
CA SER A 33 1.84 20.30 -0.86
C SER A 33 2.08 21.18 0.38
N ALA A 34 1.03 21.48 1.13
CA ALA A 34 1.15 22.14 2.44
C ALA A 34 1.77 21.22 3.51
N ASP A 35 1.74 19.90 3.29
CA ASP A 35 2.36 18.90 4.17
C ASP A 35 3.85 18.76 3.84
N THR A 36 4.71 19.08 4.80
CA THR A 36 6.17 19.01 4.66
C THR A 36 6.68 17.58 4.44
N ASN A 37 6.00 16.57 4.99
CA ASN A 37 6.35 15.16 4.75
C ASN A 37 6.08 14.78 3.31
N GLU A 38 4.97 15.26 2.73
CA GLU A 38 4.69 15.03 1.31
C GLU A 38 5.67 15.74 0.39
N GLN A 39 6.13 16.93 0.75
CA GLN A 39 7.17 17.63 -0.02
C GLN A 39 8.48 16.84 -0.02
N LYS A 40 8.87 16.33 1.17
CA LYS A 40 10.06 15.47 1.27
C LYS A 40 9.88 14.18 0.45
N LEU A 41 8.73 13.52 0.58
CA LEU A 41 8.44 12.32 -0.20
C LEU A 41 8.44 12.59 -1.71
N ALA A 42 7.96 13.76 -2.16
CA ALA A 42 8.02 14.16 -3.56
C ALA A 42 9.47 14.22 -4.07
N GLN A 43 10.38 14.79 -3.29
CA GLN A 43 11.80 14.84 -3.62
C GLN A 43 12.43 13.44 -3.66
N ASP A 44 12.10 12.60 -2.67
CA ASP A 44 12.61 11.22 -2.60
C ASP A 44 12.11 10.38 -3.80
N LEU A 45 10.84 10.54 -4.21
CA LEU A 45 10.29 9.90 -5.40
C LEU A 45 10.94 10.38 -6.69
N GLU A 46 11.21 11.68 -6.82
CA GLU A 46 11.93 12.22 -7.97
C GLU A 46 13.35 11.66 -8.04
N ASN A 47 14.09 11.66 -6.92
CA ASN A 47 15.44 11.11 -6.85
C ASN A 47 15.48 9.63 -7.22
N ALA A 48 14.52 8.84 -6.70
CA ALA A 48 14.40 7.42 -7.03
C ALA A 48 14.11 7.20 -8.52
N ALA A 49 13.19 7.97 -9.13
CA ALA A 49 12.86 7.85 -10.54
C ALA A 49 14.04 8.23 -11.45
N ARG A 50 14.80 9.28 -11.08
CA ARG A 50 16.01 9.67 -11.80
C ARG A 50 17.09 8.60 -11.70
N LEU A 51 17.33 8.06 -10.50
CA LEU A 51 18.28 6.97 -10.32
C LEU A 51 17.89 5.75 -11.16
N ALA A 52 16.65 5.30 -11.07
CA ALA A 52 16.15 4.16 -11.84
C ALA A 52 16.29 4.37 -13.35
N SER A 53 16.09 5.62 -13.85
CA SER A 53 16.24 5.92 -15.28
C SER A 53 17.70 5.82 -15.77
N THR A 54 18.70 5.94 -14.88
CA THR A 54 20.11 5.77 -15.24
C THR A 54 20.53 4.31 -15.37
N ASP A 55 19.81 3.40 -14.71
CA ASP A 55 20.11 1.97 -14.69
C ASP A 55 19.46 1.20 -15.86
N LEU A 56 18.57 1.88 -16.62
CA LEU A 56 17.87 1.25 -17.74
C LEU A 56 18.80 1.08 -18.94
N SER A 57 18.87 -0.15 -19.45
CA SER A 57 19.57 -0.47 -20.68
C SER A 57 18.58 -0.68 -21.83
N GLY A 58 18.92 -0.21 -23.03
CA GLY A 58 18.13 -0.42 -24.25
C GLY A 58 16.98 0.56 -24.49
N VAL A 59 16.70 1.45 -23.52
CA VAL A 59 15.72 2.53 -23.66
C VAL A 59 16.21 3.79 -22.95
N GLN A 60 16.02 4.94 -23.57
CA GLN A 60 16.30 6.24 -22.93
C GLN A 60 14.98 6.85 -22.47
N ILE A 61 14.92 7.31 -21.21
CA ILE A 61 13.76 7.98 -20.64
C ILE A 61 13.98 9.48 -20.62
N ASP A 62 13.03 10.25 -21.15
CA ASP A 62 12.89 11.69 -20.95
C ASP A 62 11.93 11.94 -19.78
N LEU A 63 12.49 11.91 -18.56
CA LEU A 63 11.72 12.07 -17.32
C LEU A 63 11.44 13.53 -17.04
N ARG A 64 10.14 13.89 -17.02
CA ARG A 64 9.64 15.23 -16.73
C ARG A 64 8.80 15.23 -15.49
N VAL A 65 9.06 16.14 -14.56
CA VAL A 65 8.41 16.23 -13.24
C VAL A 65 7.31 17.28 -13.25
N TYR A 66 6.13 16.92 -12.73
CA TYR A 66 4.95 17.77 -12.68
C TYR A 66 4.38 17.84 -11.26
N PRO A 67 4.16 19.05 -10.72
CA PRO A 67 3.68 19.23 -9.34
C PRO A 67 2.19 18.96 -9.23
N THR A 68 1.75 18.21 -8.22
CA THR A 68 0.33 17.96 -7.93
C THR A 68 -0.17 18.68 -6.68
N ALA A 69 0.73 19.29 -5.89
CA ALA A 69 0.41 19.91 -4.60
C ALA A 69 -0.41 19.01 -3.65
N GLY A 70 -0.41 17.69 -3.86
CA GLY A 70 -1.23 16.74 -3.12
C GLY A 70 -2.74 16.86 -3.36
N ASN A 71 -3.17 17.52 -4.46
CA ASN A 71 -4.57 17.88 -4.67
C ASN A 71 -5.07 17.46 -6.07
N PRO A 72 -6.34 17.01 -6.20
CA PRO A 72 -6.88 16.47 -7.45
C PRO A 72 -6.93 17.50 -8.60
N SER A 73 -7.30 18.75 -8.32
CA SER A 73 -7.40 19.79 -9.37
C SER A 73 -6.02 20.09 -9.96
N LYS A 74 -4.99 20.19 -9.12
CA LYS A 74 -3.61 20.41 -9.60
C LYS A 74 -3.08 19.18 -10.34
N ALA A 75 -3.41 17.98 -9.88
CA ALA A 75 -3.09 16.74 -10.59
C ALA A 75 -3.72 16.69 -11.99
N GLN A 76 -4.96 17.15 -12.15
CA GLN A 76 -5.64 17.27 -13.43
C GLN A 76 -4.90 18.24 -14.38
N GLU A 77 -4.58 19.46 -13.90
CA GLU A 77 -3.85 20.45 -14.68
C GLU A 77 -2.48 19.92 -15.14
N SER A 78 -1.71 19.35 -14.20
CA SER A 78 -0.39 18.77 -14.44
C SER A 78 -0.44 17.60 -15.41
N THR A 79 -1.48 16.77 -15.32
CA THR A 79 -1.71 15.68 -16.27
C THR A 79 -1.99 16.20 -17.68
N GLN A 80 -2.85 17.22 -17.80
CA GLN A 80 -3.13 17.85 -19.11
C GLN A 80 -1.86 18.45 -19.71
N GLN A 81 -1.04 19.10 -18.90
CA GLN A 81 0.25 19.64 -19.35
C GLN A 81 1.18 18.51 -19.82
N ALA A 82 1.34 17.44 -19.03
CA ALA A 82 2.17 16.29 -19.37
C ALA A 82 1.75 15.66 -20.70
N ILE A 83 0.45 15.52 -20.95
CA ILE A 83 -0.09 15.01 -22.22
C ILE A 83 0.25 15.96 -23.39
N ASN A 84 0.11 17.26 -23.20
CA ASN A 84 0.43 18.26 -24.22
C ASN A 84 1.94 18.25 -24.52
N ASP A 85 2.78 17.98 -23.53
CA ASP A 85 4.24 17.84 -23.67
C ASP A 85 4.64 16.46 -24.26
N GLY A 86 3.67 15.59 -24.58
CA GLY A 86 3.86 14.35 -25.30
C GLY A 86 4.12 13.12 -24.42
N ALA A 87 3.83 13.18 -23.11
CA ALA A 87 4.00 12.05 -22.21
C ALA A 87 3.32 10.77 -22.73
N LYS A 88 4.04 9.67 -22.69
CA LYS A 88 3.57 8.33 -23.12
C LYS A 88 3.09 7.48 -21.95
N ILE A 89 3.62 7.74 -20.79
CA ILE A 89 3.32 7.08 -19.52
C ILE A 89 3.32 8.16 -18.44
N ILE A 90 2.44 8.01 -17.46
CA ILE A 90 2.40 8.85 -16.27
C ILE A 90 2.70 7.96 -15.07
N ILE A 91 3.71 8.32 -14.27
CA ILE A 91 4.08 7.68 -13.00
C ILE A 91 3.62 8.60 -11.86
N GLY A 92 2.98 8.05 -10.86
CA GLY A 92 2.24 8.80 -9.87
C GLY A 92 0.80 9.09 -10.34
N PRO A 93 0.02 9.92 -9.64
CA PRO A 93 0.33 10.61 -8.38
C PRO A 93 0.33 9.69 -7.14
N LEU A 94 0.55 10.31 -5.95
CA LEU A 94 0.60 9.60 -4.67
C LEU A 94 -0.79 9.31 -4.10
N ARG A 95 -1.67 10.31 -4.05
CA ARG A 95 -3.00 10.21 -3.42
C ARG A 95 -4.03 9.62 -4.37
N ALA A 96 -4.98 8.84 -3.83
CA ALA A 96 -6.03 8.16 -4.58
C ALA A 96 -6.89 9.13 -5.43
N GLU A 97 -7.35 10.25 -4.82
CA GLU A 97 -8.17 11.23 -5.53
C GLU A 97 -7.38 11.91 -6.67
N SER A 98 -6.11 12.24 -6.43
CA SER A 98 -5.23 12.81 -7.45
C SER A 98 -4.97 11.81 -8.58
N ALA A 99 -4.80 10.53 -8.26
CA ALA A 99 -4.61 9.46 -9.24
C ALA A 99 -5.86 9.26 -10.11
N THR A 100 -7.04 9.30 -9.50
CA THR A 100 -8.32 9.22 -10.21
C THR A 100 -8.50 10.41 -11.17
N ALA A 101 -8.21 11.63 -10.71
CA ALA A 101 -8.28 12.84 -11.53
C ALA A 101 -7.29 12.79 -12.71
N ALA A 102 -6.06 12.33 -12.47
CA ALA A 102 -5.05 12.14 -13.51
C ALA A 102 -5.50 11.10 -14.53
N ALA A 103 -6.02 9.96 -14.10
CA ALA A 103 -6.47 8.89 -14.99
C ALA A 103 -7.65 9.31 -15.86
N GLN A 104 -8.64 10.01 -15.28
CA GLN A 104 -9.77 10.57 -16.03
C GLN A 104 -9.28 11.53 -17.13
N THR A 105 -8.33 12.42 -16.80
CA THR A 105 -7.75 13.37 -17.76
C THR A 105 -6.97 12.66 -18.87
N ALA A 106 -6.24 11.60 -18.53
CA ALA A 106 -5.40 10.86 -19.46
C ALA A 106 -6.16 9.85 -20.35
N SER A 107 -7.38 9.46 -19.95
CA SER A 107 -8.15 8.39 -20.60
C SER A 107 -8.45 8.65 -22.07
N GLY A 108 -8.84 9.88 -22.43
CA GLY A 108 -9.14 10.28 -23.81
C GLY A 108 -7.94 10.22 -24.79
N ARG A 109 -6.72 10.09 -24.28
CA ARG A 109 -5.49 9.92 -25.05
C ARG A 109 -4.86 8.54 -24.91
N GLY A 110 -5.51 7.64 -24.17
CA GLY A 110 -5.03 6.30 -23.93
C GLY A 110 -3.74 6.23 -23.10
N VAL A 111 -3.35 7.31 -22.39
CA VAL A 111 -2.15 7.35 -21.58
C VAL A 111 -2.41 6.63 -20.26
N ASN A 112 -1.56 5.64 -19.94
CA ASN A 112 -1.66 4.90 -18.69
C ASN A 112 -1.08 5.70 -17.52
N VAL A 113 -1.75 5.60 -16.37
CA VAL A 113 -1.36 6.19 -15.10
C VAL A 113 -0.97 5.08 -14.12
N LEU A 114 0.27 5.10 -13.67
CA LEU A 114 0.87 4.15 -12.73
C LEU A 114 0.98 4.83 -11.37
N ALA A 115 -0.10 4.81 -10.59
CA ALA A 115 -0.22 5.56 -9.34
C ALA A 115 0.57 4.93 -8.19
N PHE A 116 1.17 5.74 -7.33
CA PHE A 116 1.80 5.29 -6.08
C PHE A 116 0.79 5.00 -4.96
N SER A 117 -0.50 5.23 -5.20
CA SER A 117 -1.56 4.92 -4.25
C SER A 117 -1.53 3.44 -3.84
N ASN A 118 -1.87 3.18 -2.60
CA ASN A 118 -2.11 1.83 -2.06
C ASN A 118 -3.60 1.44 -2.05
N ASN A 119 -4.48 2.30 -2.57
CA ASN A 119 -5.91 2.03 -2.64
C ASN A 119 -6.25 1.25 -3.92
N ALA A 120 -6.39 -0.06 -3.81
CA ALA A 120 -6.73 -0.93 -4.94
C ALA A 120 -8.10 -0.62 -5.58
N ALA A 121 -9.03 0.01 -4.84
CA ALA A 121 -10.38 0.29 -5.33
C ALA A 121 -10.42 1.33 -6.47
N ILE A 122 -9.35 2.12 -6.65
CA ILE A 122 -9.28 3.09 -7.74
C ILE A 122 -8.74 2.50 -9.06
N ALA A 123 -8.20 1.28 -9.04
CA ALA A 123 -7.61 0.64 -10.21
C ALA A 123 -8.70 0.31 -11.26
N GLY A 124 -8.39 0.54 -12.53
CA GLY A 124 -9.28 0.22 -13.64
C GLY A 124 -9.03 1.11 -14.85
N GLY A 125 -9.46 0.65 -16.01
CA GLY A 125 -9.24 1.37 -17.26
C GLY A 125 -7.75 1.61 -17.53
N ASN A 126 -7.35 2.88 -17.57
CA ASN A 126 -5.96 3.31 -17.73
C ASN A 126 -5.22 3.60 -16.41
N LEU A 127 -5.84 3.30 -15.25
CA LEU A 127 -5.26 3.52 -13.91
C LEU A 127 -4.79 2.21 -13.30
N PHE A 128 -3.50 2.13 -13.05
CA PHE A 128 -2.82 1.01 -12.38
C PHE A 128 -2.27 1.47 -11.05
N VAL A 129 -2.44 0.66 -10.01
CA VAL A 129 -1.93 0.93 -8.66
C VAL A 129 -0.62 0.17 -8.46
N LEU A 130 0.47 0.88 -8.20
CA LEU A 130 1.80 0.32 -7.94
C LEU A 130 2.10 0.21 -6.45
N GLY A 131 1.41 0.99 -5.61
CA GLY A 131 1.60 0.98 -4.16
C GLY A 131 1.27 -0.37 -3.55
N GLN A 132 1.95 -0.69 -2.48
CA GLN A 132 1.68 -1.90 -1.72
C GLN A 132 0.30 -1.80 -1.06
N THR A 133 -0.65 -2.62 -1.50
CA THR A 133 -2.02 -2.63 -0.98
C THR A 133 -2.12 -3.44 0.30
N PHE A 134 -3.13 -3.17 1.12
CA PHE A 134 -3.41 -3.99 2.30
C PHE A 134 -3.71 -5.45 1.92
N ASP A 135 -4.41 -5.68 0.80
CA ASP A 135 -4.70 -7.03 0.31
C ASP A 135 -3.43 -7.80 -0.05
N SER A 136 -2.50 -7.20 -0.80
CA SER A 136 -1.24 -7.86 -1.18
C SER A 136 -0.36 -8.13 0.03
N THR A 137 -0.27 -7.18 0.96
CA THR A 137 0.48 -7.31 2.21
C THR A 137 -0.11 -8.40 3.11
N ALA A 138 -1.43 -8.36 3.33
CA ALA A 138 -2.11 -9.34 4.16
C ALA A 138 -1.97 -10.76 3.58
N THR A 139 -2.21 -10.93 2.28
CA THR A 139 -2.05 -12.21 1.59
C THR A 139 -0.65 -12.78 1.77
N ARG A 140 0.39 -11.98 1.52
CA ARG A 140 1.79 -12.40 1.66
C ARG A 140 2.13 -12.82 3.09
N LEU A 141 1.65 -12.08 4.09
CA LEU A 141 1.97 -12.34 5.49
C LEU A 141 1.19 -13.50 6.08
N VAL A 142 -0.08 -13.68 5.68
CA VAL A 142 -0.88 -14.86 6.08
C VAL A 142 -0.31 -16.12 5.46
N ASP A 143 0.03 -16.13 4.16
CA ASP A 143 0.67 -17.26 3.49
C ASP A 143 1.97 -17.67 4.19
N TYR A 144 2.80 -16.68 4.54
CA TYR A 144 4.02 -16.92 5.31
C TYR A 144 3.72 -17.51 6.69
N ALA A 145 2.75 -16.96 7.44
CA ALA A 145 2.41 -17.42 8.78
C ALA A 145 1.91 -18.88 8.76
N VAL A 146 1.03 -19.21 7.81
CA VAL A 146 0.53 -20.58 7.59
C VAL A 146 1.70 -21.53 7.28
N GLY A 147 2.61 -21.12 6.40
CA GLY A 147 3.81 -21.90 6.09
C GLY A 147 4.74 -22.15 7.29
N GLN A 148 4.63 -21.33 8.36
CA GLN A 148 5.33 -21.50 9.63
C GLN A 148 4.50 -22.22 10.70
N GLY A 149 3.32 -22.74 10.35
CA GLY A 149 2.40 -23.37 11.31
C GLY A 149 1.68 -22.38 12.24
N ARG A 150 1.62 -21.10 11.86
CA ARG A 150 0.94 -20.02 12.58
C ARG A 150 -0.35 -19.65 11.85
N ASP A 151 -1.30 -20.57 11.84
CA ASP A 151 -2.50 -20.56 11.01
C ASP A 151 -3.78 -20.09 11.73
N ARG A 152 -3.77 -19.98 13.08
CA ARG A 152 -4.90 -19.46 13.87
C ARG A 152 -4.69 -18.00 14.22
N ILE A 153 -5.29 -17.11 13.43
CA ILE A 153 -4.95 -15.67 13.41
C ILE A 153 -6.05 -14.84 14.07
N LEU A 154 -5.69 -14.12 15.14
CA LEU A 154 -6.53 -13.08 15.76
C LEU A 154 -6.24 -11.73 15.07
N THR A 155 -7.27 -11.04 14.62
CA THR A 155 -7.12 -9.71 14.02
C THR A 155 -7.34 -8.60 15.05
N VAL A 156 -6.36 -7.70 15.23
CA VAL A 156 -6.47 -6.52 16.10
C VAL A 156 -6.46 -5.26 15.25
N PHE A 157 -7.53 -4.47 15.29
CA PHE A 157 -7.71 -3.35 14.38
C PHE A 157 -8.24 -2.08 15.05
N ALA A 158 -7.80 -0.92 14.58
CA ALA A 158 -8.33 0.37 15.01
C ALA A 158 -9.77 0.55 14.48
N ASN A 159 -10.67 1.06 15.34
CA ASN A 159 -12.06 1.34 14.96
C ASN A 159 -12.18 2.68 14.19
N ASN A 160 -11.46 2.77 13.08
CA ASN A 160 -11.52 3.87 12.12
C ASN A 160 -11.55 3.31 10.68
N ASP A 161 -11.71 4.16 9.68
CA ASP A 161 -11.85 3.71 8.28
C ASP A 161 -10.64 2.91 7.81
N THR A 162 -9.43 3.37 8.09
CA THR A 162 -8.19 2.67 7.71
C THR A 162 -8.08 1.30 8.38
N GLY A 163 -8.38 1.22 9.70
CA GLY A 163 -8.35 -0.04 10.44
C GLY A 163 -9.39 -1.03 9.93
N ARG A 164 -10.60 -0.57 9.61
CA ARG A 164 -11.66 -1.42 9.02
C ARG A 164 -11.28 -1.94 7.63
N VAL A 165 -10.70 -1.11 6.77
CA VAL A 165 -10.20 -1.55 5.45
C VAL A 165 -9.07 -2.57 5.62
N GLY A 166 -8.14 -2.33 6.54
CA GLY A 166 -7.08 -3.27 6.89
C GLY A 166 -7.63 -4.61 7.40
N LYS A 167 -8.64 -4.58 8.29
CA LYS A 167 -9.31 -5.80 8.77
C LYS A 167 -9.91 -6.61 7.63
N VAL A 168 -10.63 -5.96 6.71
CA VAL A 168 -11.23 -6.64 5.55
C VAL A 168 -10.16 -7.34 4.70
N ALA A 169 -9.02 -6.70 4.48
CA ALA A 169 -7.90 -7.31 3.75
C ALA A 169 -7.31 -8.53 4.50
N ILE A 170 -7.16 -8.42 5.82
CA ILE A 170 -6.68 -9.54 6.66
C ILE A 170 -7.69 -10.70 6.65
N ASP A 171 -8.98 -10.44 6.84
CA ASP A 171 -10.03 -11.47 6.85
C ASP A 171 -10.07 -12.22 5.50
N ARG A 172 -9.96 -11.49 4.40
CA ARG A 172 -9.88 -12.07 3.05
C ARG A 172 -8.63 -12.94 2.89
N ALA A 173 -7.48 -12.48 3.36
CA ALA A 173 -6.23 -13.23 3.31
C ALA A 173 -6.31 -14.51 4.13
N ILE A 174 -6.89 -14.46 5.34
CA ILE A 174 -7.17 -15.65 6.19
C ILE A 174 -8.02 -16.66 5.43
N ALA A 175 -9.14 -16.20 4.84
CA ALA A 175 -10.08 -17.07 4.15
C ALA A 175 -9.49 -17.72 2.88
N THR A 176 -8.52 -17.07 2.21
CA THR A 176 -7.98 -17.54 0.92
C THR A 176 -6.66 -18.32 1.04
N ASN A 177 -5.96 -18.23 2.17
CA ASN A 177 -4.64 -18.86 2.35
C ASN A 177 -4.62 -20.02 3.35
N GLY A 178 -5.77 -20.64 3.65
CA GLY A 178 -5.84 -21.82 4.51
C GLY A 178 -5.64 -21.55 6.00
N ALA A 179 -5.71 -20.30 6.43
CA ALA A 179 -5.70 -19.93 7.85
C ALA A 179 -7.11 -20.00 8.46
N VAL A 180 -7.17 -20.01 9.79
CA VAL A 180 -8.39 -20.01 10.58
C VAL A 180 -8.48 -18.69 11.34
N SER A 181 -9.63 -18.02 11.26
CA SER A 181 -9.86 -16.82 12.06
C SER A 181 -10.06 -17.21 13.54
N ALA A 182 -9.19 -16.69 14.39
CA ALA A 182 -9.33 -16.75 15.86
C ALA A 182 -10.14 -15.56 16.41
N GLY A 183 -10.93 -14.90 15.56
CA GLY A 183 -11.74 -13.76 15.94
C GLY A 183 -11.09 -12.40 15.64
N SER A 184 -11.69 -11.34 16.18
CA SER A 184 -11.14 -10.00 16.04
C SER A 184 -11.45 -9.12 17.24
N VAL A 185 -10.53 -8.21 17.60
CA VAL A 185 -10.69 -7.23 18.65
C VAL A 185 -10.46 -5.84 18.06
N SER A 186 -11.39 -4.91 18.28
CA SER A 186 -11.25 -3.52 17.88
C SER A 186 -10.84 -2.63 19.06
N TYR A 187 -10.17 -1.52 18.77
CA TYR A 187 -9.86 -0.49 19.77
C TYR A 187 -10.08 0.90 19.20
N GLU A 188 -10.47 1.84 20.06
CA GLU A 188 -10.56 3.26 19.70
C GLU A 188 -9.16 3.89 19.69
N PHE A 189 -8.98 4.94 18.86
CA PHE A 189 -7.68 5.58 18.67
C PHE A 189 -7.33 6.53 19.81
N SER A 190 -7.13 5.99 21.02
CA SER A 190 -6.63 6.70 22.21
C SER A 190 -5.73 5.79 23.02
N GLN A 191 -4.82 6.38 23.79
CA GLN A 191 -3.91 5.62 24.65
C GLN A 191 -4.67 4.75 25.67
N GLU A 192 -5.69 5.31 26.30
CA GLU A 192 -6.53 4.61 27.28
C GLU A 192 -7.25 3.41 26.65
N ALA A 193 -7.84 3.59 25.46
CA ALA A 193 -8.53 2.51 24.76
C ALA A 193 -7.59 1.40 24.31
N VAL A 194 -6.36 1.72 23.94
CA VAL A 194 -5.32 0.72 23.61
C VAL A 194 -4.97 -0.11 24.85
N ILE A 195 -4.78 0.54 26.00
CA ILE A 195 -4.48 -0.14 27.27
C ILE A 195 -5.64 -1.06 27.66
N ASN A 196 -6.88 -0.54 27.58
CA ASN A 196 -8.10 -1.29 27.93
C ASN A 196 -8.37 -2.47 26.97
N ALA A 197 -7.87 -2.44 25.74
CA ALA A 197 -8.02 -3.55 24.78
C ALA A 197 -7.08 -4.74 25.09
N VAL A 198 -6.00 -4.56 25.83
CA VAL A 198 -5.01 -5.63 26.10
C VAL A 198 -5.63 -6.87 26.76
N PRO A 199 -6.46 -6.76 27.84
CA PRO A 199 -7.14 -7.91 28.43
C PRO A 199 -8.05 -8.64 27.45
N ASP A 200 -8.79 -7.92 26.60
CA ASP A 200 -9.70 -8.49 25.63
C ASP A 200 -8.94 -9.24 24.52
N ILE A 201 -7.82 -8.67 24.05
CA ILE A 201 -6.93 -9.33 23.08
C ILE A 201 -6.38 -10.63 23.67
N ARG A 202 -5.89 -10.60 24.91
CA ARG A 202 -5.38 -11.77 25.59
C ARG A 202 -6.48 -12.85 25.75
N SER A 203 -7.61 -12.47 26.30
CA SER A 203 -8.73 -13.42 26.52
C SER A 203 -9.21 -14.04 25.19
N SER A 204 -9.30 -13.22 24.13
CA SER A 204 -9.68 -13.72 22.81
C SER A 204 -8.63 -14.65 22.22
N ALA A 205 -7.35 -14.34 22.36
CA ALA A 205 -6.27 -15.19 21.90
C ALA A 205 -6.24 -16.54 22.61
N GLU A 206 -6.36 -16.56 23.95
CA GLU A 206 -6.39 -17.79 24.76
C GLU A 206 -7.63 -18.64 24.44
N THR A 207 -8.83 -18.03 24.41
CA THR A 207 -10.09 -18.74 24.18
C THR A 207 -10.16 -19.39 22.80
N ASN A 208 -9.62 -18.73 21.79
CA ASN A 208 -9.65 -19.19 20.39
C ASN A 208 -8.33 -19.85 19.96
N GLU A 209 -7.41 -20.11 20.90
CA GLU A 209 -6.12 -20.75 20.66
C GLU A 209 -5.33 -20.07 19.52
N ALA A 210 -5.33 -18.74 19.51
CA ALA A 210 -4.60 -17.99 18.50
C ALA A 210 -3.09 -18.18 18.63
N ASN A 211 -2.44 -18.56 17.54
CA ASN A 211 -0.98 -18.69 17.47
C ASN A 211 -0.32 -17.56 16.65
N ALA A 212 -1.14 -16.64 16.14
CA ALA A 212 -0.71 -15.39 15.54
C ALA A 212 -1.69 -14.25 15.84
N ILE A 213 -1.18 -13.02 15.94
CA ILE A 213 -1.98 -11.80 16.06
C ILE A 213 -1.60 -10.85 14.92
N PHE A 214 -2.58 -10.48 14.11
CA PHE A 214 -2.38 -9.58 12.98
C PHE A 214 -2.91 -8.18 13.30
N PHE A 215 -2.02 -7.18 13.32
CA PHE A 215 -2.32 -5.81 13.70
C PHE A 215 -2.49 -4.91 12.47
N THR A 216 -3.52 -4.05 12.49
CA THR A 216 -3.58 -2.88 11.60
C THR A 216 -2.84 -1.67 12.18
N ALA A 217 -2.44 -1.73 13.45
CA ALA A 217 -1.69 -0.69 14.15
C ALA A 217 -0.34 -0.41 13.47
N ASN A 218 0.05 0.87 13.46
CA ASN A 218 1.33 1.32 12.97
C ASN A 218 2.23 1.90 14.07
N THR A 219 3.47 2.21 13.73
CA THR A 219 4.49 2.68 14.66
C THR A 219 4.25 4.09 15.22
N ALA A 220 3.48 4.91 14.50
CA ALA A 220 3.08 6.25 14.95
C ALA A 220 1.83 6.23 15.84
N GLY A 221 1.16 5.06 15.99
CA GLY A 221 -0.07 4.88 16.73
C GLY A 221 0.06 3.88 17.88
N ALA A 222 -0.86 2.92 17.92
CA ALA A 222 -1.03 1.97 19.04
C ALA A 222 0.03 0.86 19.12
N LEU A 223 0.77 0.60 18.03
CA LEU A 223 1.68 -0.54 17.96
C LEU A 223 2.74 -0.56 19.07
N PRO A 224 3.41 0.54 19.46
CA PRO A 224 4.39 0.52 20.54
C PRO A 224 3.80 0.03 21.86
N LEU A 225 2.58 0.45 22.19
CA LEU A 225 1.89 0.03 23.42
C LEU A 225 1.53 -1.46 23.37
N PHE A 226 0.94 -1.95 22.28
CA PHE A 226 0.62 -3.37 22.15
C PHE A 226 1.86 -4.24 22.22
N THR A 227 2.93 -3.88 21.52
CA THR A 227 4.19 -4.67 21.49
C THR A 227 4.95 -4.65 22.80
N GLN A 228 4.65 -3.71 23.70
CA GLN A 228 5.14 -3.71 25.07
C GLN A 228 4.21 -4.52 25.99
N MET A 229 2.93 -4.22 26.00
CA MET A 229 1.99 -4.71 27.03
C MET A 229 1.52 -6.14 26.80
N LEU A 230 1.40 -6.60 25.56
CA LEU A 230 0.93 -7.97 25.29
C LEU A 230 1.91 -9.04 25.77
N PRO A 231 3.24 -8.91 25.56
CA PRO A 231 4.21 -9.84 26.19
C PRO A 231 4.15 -9.80 27.72
N GLU A 232 4.02 -8.62 28.33
CA GLU A 232 3.86 -8.46 29.78
C GLU A 232 2.57 -9.14 30.29
N SER A 233 1.55 -9.26 29.44
CA SER A 233 0.30 -9.96 29.78
C SER A 233 0.36 -11.48 29.56
N GLY A 234 1.46 -12.03 29.03
CA GLY A 234 1.66 -13.45 28.78
C GLY A 234 1.48 -13.90 27.33
N LEU A 235 1.21 -12.97 26.41
CA LEU A 235 1.21 -13.24 24.96
C LEU A 235 2.58 -12.88 24.37
N ASP A 236 3.59 -13.69 24.67
CA ASP A 236 4.94 -13.47 24.18
C ASP A 236 5.11 -13.89 22.69
N THR A 237 6.17 -13.38 22.04
CA THR A 237 6.47 -13.65 20.65
C THR A 237 7.11 -15.01 20.36
N GLU A 238 7.43 -15.81 21.37
CA GLU A 238 7.91 -17.19 21.22
C GLU A 238 6.73 -18.12 20.88
N THR A 239 5.60 -17.91 21.56
CA THR A 239 4.40 -18.71 21.41
C THR A 239 3.40 -18.12 20.39
N THR A 240 3.32 -16.78 20.30
CA THR A 240 2.35 -16.06 19.47
C THR A 240 3.05 -15.14 18.47
N GLN A 241 2.93 -15.44 17.19
CA GLN A 241 3.53 -14.64 16.12
C GLN A 241 2.81 -13.29 15.97
N TYR A 242 3.54 -12.18 16.12
CA TYR A 242 2.99 -10.85 15.82
C TYR A 242 3.24 -10.50 14.37
N ILE A 243 2.20 -9.98 13.69
CA ILE A 243 2.20 -9.66 12.26
C ILE A 243 1.66 -8.24 12.08
N GLY A 244 2.32 -7.44 11.27
CA GLY A 244 1.94 -6.05 10.99
C GLY A 244 1.54 -5.80 9.55
N LEU A 245 0.36 -5.20 9.35
CA LEU A 245 -0.10 -4.77 8.04
C LEU A 245 0.72 -3.59 7.50
N SER A 246 1.30 -2.79 8.38
CA SER A 246 2.20 -1.70 8.05
C SER A 246 3.65 -2.02 8.45
N ARG A 247 4.59 -1.24 7.96
CA ARG A 247 6.01 -1.35 8.34
C ARG A 247 6.20 -1.09 9.83
N TRP A 248 7.12 -1.84 10.44
CA TRP A 248 7.46 -1.75 11.86
C TRP A 248 8.90 -1.27 12.12
N ASP A 249 9.70 -1.18 11.08
CA ASP A 249 11.10 -0.76 11.15
C ASP A 249 11.32 0.74 11.42
N PRO A 250 10.48 1.70 10.98
CA PRO A 250 10.63 3.08 11.37
C PRO A 250 9.82 3.42 12.64
N PRO A 251 10.34 4.24 13.57
CA PRO A 251 11.75 4.58 13.71
C PRO A 251 12.55 3.44 14.37
N PRO A 252 13.88 3.31 14.08
CA PRO A 252 14.69 2.20 14.56
C PRO A 252 14.64 1.93 16.06
N PRO A 253 14.65 2.92 16.98
CA PRO A 253 14.63 2.64 18.42
C PRO A 253 13.41 1.83 18.90
N THR A 254 12.31 1.87 18.16
CA THR A 254 11.10 1.11 18.53
C THR A 254 11.20 -0.38 18.22
N LEU A 255 12.22 -0.83 17.47
CA LEU A 255 12.49 -2.25 17.21
C LEU A 255 12.99 -2.98 18.47
N GLU A 256 13.44 -2.26 19.50
CA GLU A 256 13.91 -2.83 20.76
C GLU A 256 12.76 -3.29 21.67
N LEU A 257 11.53 -2.91 21.38
CA LEU A 257 10.35 -3.34 22.16
C LEU A 257 10.17 -4.86 22.07
N PRO A 258 9.88 -5.57 23.19
CA PRO A 258 9.82 -7.03 23.26
C PRO A 258 8.90 -7.66 22.20
N GLY A 259 7.70 -7.14 22.02
CA GLY A 259 6.74 -7.66 21.05
C GLY A 259 7.08 -7.37 19.58
N ARG A 260 8.14 -6.60 19.29
CA ARG A 260 8.64 -6.40 17.92
C ARG A 260 9.75 -7.38 17.55
N GLN A 261 10.45 -7.90 18.54
CA GLN A 261 11.46 -8.93 18.31
C GLN A 261 10.75 -10.20 17.83
N GLY A 262 11.10 -10.67 16.65
CA GLY A 262 10.38 -11.78 16.01
C GLY A 262 9.09 -11.40 15.29
N GLY A 263 8.61 -10.14 15.38
CA GLY A 263 7.47 -9.65 14.59
C GLY A 263 7.71 -9.70 13.08
N ARG A 264 6.65 -9.82 12.31
CA ARG A 264 6.70 -9.92 10.83
C ARG A 264 5.92 -8.78 10.19
N PHE A 265 6.51 -8.18 9.18
CA PHE A 265 5.86 -7.19 8.32
C PHE A 265 6.46 -7.28 6.92
N ALA A 266 5.75 -6.80 5.91
CA ALA A 266 6.26 -6.79 4.55
C ALA A 266 6.97 -5.47 4.23
N LEU A 267 8.07 -5.58 3.48
CA LEU A 267 8.72 -4.45 2.80
C LEU A 267 8.31 -4.45 1.33
N PRO A 268 8.31 -3.28 0.67
CA PRO A 268 8.09 -3.17 -0.78
C PRO A 268 9.08 -3.98 -1.59
#